data_3e24a6ed352cf0a45e4d93a027a5dcc9
#
_entry.id   3e24a6ed352cf0a45e4d93a027a5dcc9
#
_cell.length_a   1.000
_cell.length_b   1.000
_cell.length_c   1.000
_cell.angle_alpha   90.00
_cell.angle_beta   90.00
_cell.angle_gamma   90.00
#
_symmetry.space_group_name_H-M   'P 1'
#
loop_
_entity.id
_entity.type
_entity.pdbx_description
1 polymer ?
#
loop_
_entity_poly.entity_id
_entity_poly.type
_entity_poly.pdbx_seq_one_letter_code
_entity_poly.pdbx_strand_id
1 'polypeptide(L)'
;MLHFSICSGLARTVTVAKQAAEEIKKEYPEFNLYSVDPLTATIGQGMLVSLACDCRDKGMSAQETYDYLMDVRLRIQHCIIPNDLFYLKKGGRVSAVSAVFGTALNIKPMIVFDTEGKLKVIDKCRGMKKAFNYVLESQEKAPMDEKKFAVIVHTDNETGANELADMVEARWGVRPQVVIMGPVIGAHVGPGSVSCGWLSTKTRKELTGC
;
A
#
# COMPACT_ATOMS: atom_id res chain seq x y z
N MET A 1 18.49 -2.11 -14.60
CA MET A 1 17.18 -1.38 -14.64
C MET A 1 16.27 -1.89 -13.53
N LEU A 2 15.52 -1.02 -12.86
CA LEU A 2 14.45 -1.42 -11.90
C LEU A 2 13.08 -1.20 -12.55
N HIS A 3 12.20 -2.17 -12.44
CA HIS A 3 10.80 -2.12 -12.88
C HIS A 3 9.88 -2.21 -11.67
N PHE A 4 8.87 -1.32 -11.62
CA PHE A 4 7.84 -1.30 -10.59
C PHE A 4 6.47 -1.45 -11.23
N SER A 5 5.64 -2.30 -10.67
CA SER A 5 4.24 -2.44 -11.06
C SER A 5 3.39 -2.80 -9.84
N ILE A 6 2.08 -2.85 -10.02
CA ILE A 6 1.17 -3.35 -8.97
C ILE A 6 1.53 -4.79 -8.58
N CYS A 7 1.33 -5.13 -7.31
CA CYS A 7 1.74 -6.41 -6.74
C CYS A 7 1.10 -7.64 -7.41
N SER A 8 1.80 -8.77 -7.33
CA SER A 8 1.37 -10.07 -7.85
C SER A 8 0.07 -10.58 -7.21
N GLY A 9 -0.24 -10.18 -5.97
CA GLY A 9 -1.50 -10.50 -5.29
C GLY A 9 -2.76 -9.87 -5.91
N LEU A 10 -2.60 -8.82 -6.74
CA LEU A 10 -3.70 -8.12 -7.40
C LEU A 10 -3.71 -8.23 -8.92
N ALA A 11 -2.53 -8.41 -9.55
CA ALA A 11 -2.41 -8.45 -11.01
C ALA A 11 -1.21 -9.29 -11.46
N ARG A 12 -1.21 -9.73 -12.72
CA ARG A 12 -0.11 -10.53 -13.30
C ARG A 12 1.04 -9.69 -13.88
N THR A 13 1.00 -8.37 -13.76
CA THR A 13 1.96 -7.46 -14.42
C THR A 13 3.41 -7.76 -14.03
N VAL A 14 3.68 -7.98 -12.74
CA VAL A 14 5.03 -8.38 -12.27
C VAL A 14 5.51 -9.67 -12.94
N THR A 15 4.63 -10.69 -13.04
CA THR A 15 4.97 -11.98 -13.65
C THR A 15 5.28 -11.82 -15.13
N VAL A 16 4.44 -11.05 -15.86
CA VAL A 16 4.65 -10.78 -17.28
C VAL A 16 5.95 -10.01 -17.52
N ALA A 17 6.25 -9.01 -16.68
CA ALA A 17 7.50 -8.26 -16.79
C ALA A 17 8.74 -9.15 -16.57
N LYS A 18 8.68 -10.09 -15.62
CA LYS A 18 9.76 -11.07 -15.41
C LYS A 18 9.94 -11.99 -16.61
N GLN A 19 8.85 -12.50 -17.19
CA GLN A 19 8.90 -13.33 -18.39
C GLN A 19 9.50 -12.56 -19.58
N ALA A 20 9.07 -11.32 -19.80
CA ALA A 20 9.63 -10.47 -20.85
C ALA A 20 11.13 -10.21 -20.65
N ALA A 21 11.58 -10.00 -19.40
CA ALA A 21 12.99 -9.83 -19.07
C ALA A 21 13.83 -11.07 -19.43
N GLU A 22 13.31 -12.28 -19.14
CA GLU A 22 13.99 -13.54 -19.50
C GLU A 22 14.08 -13.73 -21.02
N GLU A 23 13.06 -13.33 -21.77
CA GLU A 23 13.11 -13.37 -23.24
C GLU A 23 14.16 -12.39 -23.80
N ILE A 24 14.17 -11.15 -23.31
CA ILE A 24 15.15 -10.13 -23.73
C ILE A 24 16.57 -10.61 -23.42
N LYS A 25 16.78 -11.24 -22.28
CA LYS A 25 18.12 -11.70 -21.86
C LYS A 25 18.71 -12.77 -22.76
N LYS A 26 17.89 -13.51 -23.53
CA LYS A 26 18.38 -14.48 -24.52
C LYS A 26 19.13 -13.79 -25.67
N GLU A 27 18.70 -12.59 -26.08
CA GLU A 27 19.32 -11.80 -27.14
C GLU A 27 20.38 -10.84 -26.59
N TYR A 28 20.18 -10.35 -25.35
CA TYR A 28 21.03 -9.37 -24.68
C TYR A 28 21.44 -9.92 -23.30
N PRO A 29 22.45 -10.80 -23.22
CA PRO A 29 22.85 -11.47 -21.97
C PRO A 29 23.25 -10.51 -20.82
N GLU A 30 23.76 -9.33 -21.15
CA GLU A 30 24.13 -8.27 -20.21
C GLU A 30 22.92 -7.46 -19.69
N PHE A 31 21.74 -7.63 -20.30
CA PHE A 31 20.53 -6.92 -19.86
C PHE A 31 20.05 -7.45 -18.52
N ASN A 32 20.00 -6.55 -17.53
CA ASN A 32 19.52 -6.87 -16.19
C ASN A 32 18.30 -6.03 -15.85
N LEU A 33 17.15 -6.67 -15.75
CA LEU A 33 15.89 -6.10 -15.26
C LEU A 33 15.52 -6.73 -13.91
N TYR A 34 15.44 -5.90 -12.89
CA TYR A 34 14.98 -6.27 -11.57
C TYR A 34 13.53 -5.83 -11.41
N SER A 35 12.60 -6.76 -11.54
CA SER A 35 11.16 -6.48 -11.39
C SER A 35 10.76 -6.62 -9.94
N VAL A 36 10.52 -5.48 -9.29
CA VAL A 36 10.12 -5.39 -7.89
C VAL A 36 8.64 -5.76 -7.77
N ASP A 37 8.35 -6.82 -7.01
CA ASP A 37 6.99 -7.11 -6.54
C ASP A 37 6.78 -6.41 -5.20
N PRO A 38 6.01 -5.32 -5.14
CA PRO A 38 5.88 -4.51 -3.93
C PRO A 38 5.04 -5.19 -2.85
N LEU A 39 4.30 -6.26 -3.16
CA LEU A 39 3.29 -6.89 -2.28
C LEU A 39 2.28 -5.88 -1.70
N THR A 40 2.07 -4.78 -2.39
CA THR A 40 1.16 -3.68 -2.07
C THR A 40 0.81 -2.93 -3.36
N ALA A 41 0.04 -1.85 -3.26
CA ALA A 41 -0.34 -1.00 -4.38
C ALA A 41 -0.33 0.48 -3.97
N THR A 42 -0.62 1.38 -4.90
CA THR A 42 -0.78 2.83 -4.69
C THR A 42 0.38 3.45 -3.90
N ILE A 43 0.08 4.04 -2.74
CA ILE A 43 1.09 4.69 -1.89
C ILE A 43 2.18 3.73 -1.44
N GLY A 44 1.86 2.47 -1.12
CA GLY A 44 2.88 1.51 -0.72
C GLY A 44 3.89 1.20 -1.84
N GLN A 45 3.43 1.12 -3.10
CA GLN A 45 4.30 1.04 -4.26
C GLN A 45 5.09 2.35 -4.44
N GLY A 46 4.43 3.51 -4.30
CA GLY A 46 5.08 4.82 -4.38
C GLY A 46 6.19 4.99 -3.34
N MET A 47 5.96 4.52 -2.11
CA MET A 47 6.97 4.53 -1.05
C MET A 47 8.21 3.71 -1.43
N LEU A 48 8.04 2.53 -2.04
CA LEU A 48 9.18 1.74 -2.54
C LEU A 48 9.93 2.44 -3.66
N VAL A 49 9.23 3.14 -4.56
CA VAL A 49 9.88 3.96 -5.60
C VAL A 49 10.69 5.09 -4.97
N SER A 50 10.15 5.77 -3.96
CA SER A 50 10.88 6.82 -3.22
C SER A 50 12.15 6.26 -2.55
N LEU A 51 12.04 5.10 -1.88
CA LEU A 51 13.20 4.43 -1.29
C LEU A 51 14.26 4.02 -2.34
N ALA A 52 13.81 3.61 -3.54
CA ALA A 52 14.73 3.32 -4.65
C ALA A 52 15.46 4.59 -5.13
N CYS A 53 14.78 5.75 -5.15
CA CYS A 53 15.42 7.02 -5.45
C CYS A 53 16.48 7.38 -4.39
N ASP A 54 16.17 7.19 -3.11
CA ASP A 54 17.14 7.39 -2.02
C ASP A 54 18.39 6.49 -2.19
N CYS A 55 18.20 5.22 -2.60
CA CYS A 55 19.31 4.30 -2.85
C CYS A 55 20.17 4.78 -4.04
N ARG A 56 19.53 5.17 -5.14
CA ARG A 56 20.21 5.76 -6.31
C ARG A 56 21.04 6.97 -5.92
N ASP A 57 20.46 7.88 -5.14
CA ASP A 57 21.14 9.13 -4.73
C ASP A 57 22.32 8.87 -3.78
N LYS A 58 22.34 7.70 -3.12
CA LYS A 58 23.48 7.17 -2.36
C LYS A 58 24.49 6.38 -3.20
N GLY A 59 24.29 6.29 -4.53
CA GLY A 59 25.19 5.59 -5.44
C GLY A 59 25.06 4.06 -5.41
N MET A 60 24.00 3.50 -4.84
CA MET A 60 23.77 2.05 -4.84
C MET A 60 23.50 1.54 -6.26
N SER A 61 24.01 0.38 -6.57
CA SER A 61 23.72 -0.32 -7.83
C SER A 61 22.24 -0.76 -7.90
N ALA A 62 21.78 -1.11 -9.10
CA ALA A 62 20.42 -1.63 -9.29
C ALA A 62 20.16 -2.94 -8.52
N GLN A 63 21.18 -3.81 -8.40
CA GLN A 63 21.10 -5.05 -7.63
C GLN A 63 20.95 -4.77 -6.14
N GLU A 64 21.85 -3.97 -5.56
CA GLU A 64 21.81 -3.60 -4.14
C GLU A 64 20.49 -2.92 -3.78
N THR A 65 20.02 -2.02 -4.66
CA THR A 65 18.71 -1.37 -4.48
C THR A 65 17.57 -2.39 -4.50
N TYR A 66 17.59 -3.33 -5.45
CA TYR A 66 16.57 -4.38 -5.52
C TYR A 66 16.56 -5.23 -4.25
N ASP A 67 17.72 -5.68 -3.78
CA ASP A 67 17.84 -6.52 -2.59
C ASP A 67 17.31 -5.79 -1.35
N TYR A 68 17.67 -4.52 -1.17
CA TYR A 68 17.13 -3.66 -0.12
C TYR A 68 15.60 -3.52 -0.20
N LEU A 69 15.04 -3.31 -1.40
CA LEU A 69 13.59 -3.17 -1.58
C LEU A 69 12.85 -4.48 -1.29
N MET A 70 13.45 -5.63 -1.62
CA MET A 70 12.87 -6.94 -1.34
C MET A 70 12.84 -7.24 0.17
N ASP A 71 13.80 -6.73 0.94
CA ASP A 71 13.81 -6.82 2.40
C ASP A 71 12.76 -5.89 3.03
N VAL A 72 12.74 -4.61 2.61
CA VAL A 72 11.94 -3.58 3.28
C VAL A 72 10.44 -3.62 2.91
N ARG A 73 10.05 -4.22 1.79
CA ARG A 73 8.66 -4.16 1.26
C ARG A 73 7.59 -4.67 2.23
N LEU A 74 7.92 -5.64 3.08
CA LEU A 74 6.98 -6.15 4.09
C LEU A 74 6.87 -5.25 5.33
N ARG A 75 7.75 -4.28 5.47
CA ARG A 75 7.69 -3.25 6.52
C ARG A 75 6.77 -2.08 6.16
N ILE A 76 6.38 -1.97 4.89
CA ILE A 76 5.38 -0.97 4.48
C ILE A 76 4.00 -1.44 4.92
N GLN A 77 3.44 -0.76 5.89
CA GLN A 77 2.06 -0.94 6.34
C GLN A 77 1.12 -0.14 5.45
N HIS A 78 -0.08 -0.64 5.24
CA HIS A 78 -1.07 0.02 4.40
C HIS A 78 -2.48 -0.28 4.91
N CYS A 79 -3.15 0.72 5.44
CA CYS A 79 -4.53 0.63 5.92
C CYS A 79 -5.45 1.35 4.95
N ILE A 80 -6.41 0.62 4.39
CA ILE A 80 -7.34 1.10 3.36
C ILE A 80 -8.74 1.17 3.97
N ILE A 81 -9.38 2.33 3.85
CA ILE A 81 -10.74 2.61 4.34
C ILE A 81 -11.60 2.98 3.12
N PRO A 82 -12.22 2.02 2.44
CA PRO A 82 -13.15 2.32 1.36
C PRO A 82 -14.42 2.98 1.93
N ASN A 83 -14.94 3.95 1.19
CA ASN A 83 -16.21 4.57 1.56
C ASN A 83 -17.41 3.67 1.24
N ASP A 84 -17.35 2.98 0.08
CA ASP A 84 -18.38 2.09 -0.42
C ASP A 84 -17.78 0.80 -0.99
N LEU A 85 -18.23 -0.35 -0.51
CA LEU A 85 -17.79 -1.66 -0.95
C LEU A 85 -18.31 -2.07 -2.33
N PHE A 86 -19.31 -1.36 -2.85
CA PHE A 86 -19.88 -1.63 -4.18
C PHE A 86 -18.83 -1.56 -5.28
N TYR A 87 -17.93 -0.58 -5.21
CA TYR A 87 -16.87 -0.41 -6.19
C TYR A 87 -15.86 -1.56 -6.17
N LEU A 88 -15.46 -2.04 -4.99
CA LEU A 88 -14.60 -3.23 -4.86
C LEU A 88 -15.28 -4.48 -5.43
N LYS A 89 -16.61 -4.59 -5.25
CA LYS A 89 -17.43 -5.65 -5.86
C LYS A 89 -17.40 -5.55 -7.38
N LYS A 90 -17.73 -4.40 -7.92
CA LYS A 90 -17.78 -4.14 -9.36
C LYS A 90 -16.41 -4.36 -10.01
N GLY A 91 -15.33 -3.99 -9.31
CA GLY A 91 -13.95 -4.20 -9.76
C GLY A 91 -13.45 -5.65 -9.65
N GLY A 92 -14.28 -6.61 -9.18
CA GLY A 92 -13.89 -8.02 -9.03
C GLY A 92 -12.92 -8.31 -7.87
N ARG A 93 -12.72 -7.39 -6.93
CA ARG A 93 -11.86 -7.55 -5.72
C ARG A 93 -12.70 -7.84 -4.47
N VAL A 94 -13.81 -8.55 -4.68
CA VAL A 94 -14.82 -8.88 -3.65
C VAL A 94 -14.37 -9.96 -2.69
N SER A 95 -13.56 -10.91 -3.13
CA SER A 95 -13.14 -12.04 -2.29
C SER A 95 -12.51 -11.58 -0.97
N ALA A 96 -11.79 -10.45 -1.03
CA ALA A 96 -11.18 -9.85 0.15
C ALA A 96 -12.20 -9.21 1.14
N VAL A 97 -13.39 -8.84 0.67
CA VAL A 97 -14.39 -8.08 1.44
C VAL A 97 -15.75 -8.75 1.52
N SER A 98 -15.89 -9.99 1.03
CA SER A 98 -17.15 -10.73 0.98
C SER A 98 -17.81 -10.89 2.37
N ALA A 99 -17.02 -11.03 3.42
CA ALA A 99 -17.50 -11.14 4.79
C ALA A 99 -18.14 -9.85 5.36
N VAL A 100 -18.06 -8.73 4.61
CA VAL A 100 -18.57 -7.41 5.03
C VAL A 100 -19.86 -7.03 4.28
N PHE A 101 -20.20 -7.76 3.19
CA PHE A 101 -21.44 -7.50 2.45
C PHE A 101 -22.68 -7.77 3.29
N GLY A 102 -23.64 -6.85 3.24
CA GLY A 102 -24.89 -6.93 4.01
C GLY A 102 -24.81 -6.42 5.44
N THR A 103 -23.72 -5.79 5.85
CA THR A 103 -23.59 -5.17 7.17
C THR A 103 -24.32 -3.81 7.24
N ALA A 104 -24.57 -3.36 8.48
CA ALA A 104 -25.33 -2.14 8.77
C ALA A 104 -24.76 -0.90 8.07
N LEU A 105 -25.63 0.11 7.89
CA LEU A 105 -25.29 1.40 7.33
C LEU A 105 -24.06 2.03 8.00
N ASN A 106 -23.16 2.63 7.21
CA ASN A 106 -21.96 3.33 7.65
C ASN A 106 -20.86 2.44 8.28
N ILE A 107 -20.81 1.14 7.93
CA ILE A 107 -19.69 0.29 8.31
C ILE A 107 -18.53 0.51 7.34
N LYS A 108 -17.34 0.79 7.89
CA LYS A 108 -16.08 0.96 7.18
C LYS A 108 -15.19 -0.25 7.48
N PRO A 109 -14.92 -1.11 6.50
CA PRO A 109 -13.96 -2.19 6.69
C PRO A 109 -12.54 -1.63 6.72
N MET A 110 -11.73 -2.18 7.60
CA MET A 110 -10.30 -1.92 7.65
C MET A 110 -9.58 -2.98 6.80
N ILE A 111 -9.05 -2.56 5.66
CA ILE A 111 -8.43 -3.46 4.69
C ILE A 111 -6.92 -3.22 4.71
N VAL A 112 -6.15 -4.30 4.71
CA VAL A 112 -4.69 -4.29 4.62
C VAL A 112 -4.22 -5.22 3.51
N PHE A 113 -2.94 -5.15 3.17
CA PHE A 113 -2.27 -6.19 2.40
C PHE A 113 -1.66 -7.23 3.34
N ASP A 114 -1.86 -8.52 3.03
CA ASP A 114 -1.15 -9.60 3.69
C ASP A 114 0.30 -9.75 3.16
N THR A 115 1.00 -10.78 3.62
CA THR A 115 2.38 -11.07 3.21
C THR A 115 2.51 -11.55 1.77
N GLU A 116 1.40 -11.92 1.11
CA GLU A 116 1.35 -12.31 -0.30
C GLU A 116 0.87 -11.15 -1.22
N GLY A 117 0.61 -9.96 -0.66
CA GLY A 117 0.11 -8.82 -1.41
C GLY A 117 -1.38 -8.91 -1.76
N LYS A 118 -2.14 -9.77 -1.07
CA LYS A 118 -3.60 -9.88 -1.20
C LYS A 118 -4.29 -8.94 -0.22
N LEU A 119 -5.48 -8.47 -0.59
CA LEU A 119 -6.31 -7.66 0.30
C LEU A 119 -6.98 -8.54 1.37
N LYS A 120 -6.93 -8.10 2.62
CA LYS A 120 -7.54 -8.78 3.77
C LYS A 120 -8.29 -7.76 4.63
N VAL A 121 -9.55 -8.06 4.97
CA VAL A 121 -10.29 -7.31 5.99
C VAL A 121 -9.83 -7.80 7.35
N ILE A 122 -9.35 -6.90 8.19
CA ILE A 122 -8.84 -7.21 9.53
C ILE A 122 -9.76 -6.70 10.64
N ASP A 123 -10.60 -5.71 10.33
CA ASP A 123 -11.57 -5.15 11.29
C ASP A 123 -12.69 -4.39 10.57
N LYS A 124 -13.69 -3.92 11.35
CA LYS A 124 -14.84 -3.15 10.88
C LYS A 124 -15.13 -2.01 11.87
N CYS A 125 -15.09 -0.78 11.38
CA CYS A 125 -15.39 0.41 12.16
C CYS A 125 -16.74 1.00 11.78
N ARG A 126 -17.44 1.63 12.71
CA ARG A 126 -18.65 2.40 12.40
C ARG A 126 -18.29 3.87 12.23
N GLY A 127 -18.33 4.35 10.99
CA GLY A 127 -17.99 5.73 10.60
C GLY A 127 -16.48 5.97 10.43
N MET A 128 -16.16 7.05 9.70
CA MET A 128 -14.76 7.39 9.33
C MET A 128 -13.91 7.72 10.54
N LYS A 129 -14.43 8.47 11.53
CA LYS A 129 -13.66 8.86 12.72
C LYS A 129 -13.12 7.66 13.50
N LYS A 130 -13.94 6.59 13.67
CA LYS A 130 -13.46 5.35 14.30
C LYS A 130 -12.44 4.64 13.46
N ALA A 131 -12.60 4.66 12.12
CA ALA A 131 -11.63 4.09 11.21
C ALA A 131 -10.29 4.84 11.25
N PHE A 132 -10.30 6.16 11.39
CA PHE A 132 -9.08 6.96 11.58
C PHE A 132 -8.37 6.64 12.90
N ASN A 133 -9.10 6.53 14.00
CA ASN A 133 -8.51 6.09 15.27
C ASN A 133 -7.88 4.69 15.15
N TYR A 134 -8.52 3.77 14.42
CA TYR A 134 -7.94 2.46 14.14
C TYR A 134 -6.60 2.53 13.39
N VAL A 135 -6.45 3.48 12.46
CA VAL A 135 -5.15 3.72 11.78
C VAL A 135 -4.08 4.12 12.81
N LEU A 136 -4.40 5.05 13.74
CA LEU A 136 -3.46 5.46 14.79
C LEU A 136 -3.07 4.30 15.72
N GLU A 137 -4.05 3.49 16.15
CA GLU A 137 -3.81 2.29 16.96
C GLU A 137 -2.96 1.26 16.19
N SER A 138 -3.14 1.16 14.87
CA SER A 138 -2.33 0.29 14.01
C SER A 138 -0.89 0.80 13.93
N GLN A 139 -0.68 2.11 13.88
CA GLN A 139 0.65 2.71 13.94
C GLN A 139 1.34 2.52 15.31
N GLU A 140 0.58 2.42 16.40
CA GLU A 140 1.14 2.06 17.72
C GLU A 140 1.64 0.61 17.74
N LYS A 141 0.89 -0.31 17.14
CA LYS A 141 1.28 -1.72 17.03
C LYS A 141 2.46 -1.93 16.07
N ALA A 142 2.52 -1.12 15.02
CA ALA A 142 3.55 -1.09 13.99
C ALA A 142 4.20 0.29 13.92
N PRO A 143 5.03 0.68 14.88
CA PRO A 143 5.61 2.02 14.94
C PRO A 143 6.34 2.38 13.65
N MET A 144 6.24 3.65 13.27
CA MET A 144 7.04 4.20 12.18
C MET A 144 8.52 4.02 12.48
N ASP A 145 9.32 3.81 11.44
CA ASP A 145 10.77 3.80 11.58
C ASP A 145 11.32 5.22 11.77
N GLU A 146 12.65 5.33 11.89
CA GLU A 146 13.35 6.60 12.10
C GLU A 146 13.10 7.64 11.01
N LYS A 147 12.81 7.20 9.77
CA LYS A 147 12.49 8.09 8.64
C LYS A 147 11.12 8.76 8.80
N LYS A 148 10.25 8.20 9.65
CA LYS A 148 8.86 8.65 9.85
C LYS A 148 8.10 8.86 8.54
N PHE A 149 8.34 7.97 7.56
CA PHE A 149 7.77 8.08 6.23
C PHE A 149 6.33 7.58 6.22
N ALA A 150 5.38 8.49 6.09
CA ALA A 150 3.95 8.20 5.99
C ALA A 150 3.30 9.00 4.86
N VAL A 151 2.32 8.38 4.18
CA VAL A 151 1.57 8.98 3.08
C VAL A 151 0.10 8.64 3.24
N ILE A 152 -0.78 9.62 3.00
CA ILE A 152 -2.23 9.43 2.92
C ILE A 152 -2.66 9.65 1.48
N VAL A 153 -3.49 8.76 0.97
CA VAL A 153 -4.08 8.89 -0.37
C VAL A 153 -5.61 8.86 -0.25
N HIS A 154 -6.28 9.68 -1.05
CA HIS A 154 -7.75 9.73 -1.08
C HIS A 154 -8.32 9.68 -2.50
N THR A 155 -9.60 9.32 -2.59
CA THR A 155 -10.42 9.45 -3.79
C THR A 155 -11.56 10.40 -3.47
N ASP A 156 -11.50 11.64 -4.02
CA ASP A 156 -12.55 12.66 -3.82
C ASP A 156 -12.96 12.84 -2.34
N ASN A 157 -11.97 12.86 -1.43
CA ASN A 157 -12.17 13.05 0.02
C ASN A 157 -10.95 13.74 0.67
N GLU A 158 -10.59 14.89 0.14
CA GLU A 158 -9.46 15.68 0.61
C GLU A 158 -9.65 16.12 2.07
N THR A 159 -10.88 16.50 2.45
CA THR A 159 -11.21 16.89 3.82
C THR A 159 -10.92 15.76 4.82
N GLY A 160 -11.41 14.54 4.55
CA GLY A 160 -11.16 13.40 5.43
C GLY A 160 -9.68 12.98 5.43
N ALA A 161 -8.98 13.11 4.30
CA ALA A 161 -7.56 12.82 4.23
C ALA A 161 -6.73 13.81 5.08
N ASN A 162 -7.06 15.10 5.04
CA ASN A 162 -6.42 16.11 5.86
C ASN A 162 -6.76 15.94 7.35
N GLU A 163 -8.01 15.59 7.71
CA GLU A 163 -8.39 15.24 9.09
C GLU A 163 -7.50 14.10 9.62
N LEU A 164 -7.33 13.03 8.85
CA LEU A 164 -6.43 11.94 9.24
C LEU A 164 -4.97 12.40 9.34
N ALA A 165 -4.50 13.27 8.43
CA ALA A 165 -3.14 13.82 8.47
C ALA A 165 -2.90 14.64 9.75
N ASP A 166 -3.87 15.48 10.14
CA ASP A 166 -3.82 16.27 11.38
C ASP A 166 -3.76 15.35 12.62
N MET A 167 -4.54 14.26 12.62
CA MET A 167 -4.52 13.28 13.71
C MET A 167 -3.17 12.55 13.81
N VAL A 168 -2.58 12.16 12.68
CA VAL A 168 -1.25 11.51 12.64
C VAL A 168 -0.17 12.47 13.10
N GLU A 169 -0.21 13.74 12.63
CA GLU A 169 0.74 14.77 13.04
C GLU A 169 0.67 15.04 14.54
N ALA A 170 -0.54 15.20 15.08
CA ALA A 170 -0.75 15.41 16.52
C ALA A 170 -0.23 14.23 17.38
N ARG A 171 -0.32 13.01 16.87
CA ARG A 171 0.08 11.79 17.60
C ARG A 171 1.57 11.49 17.48
N TRP A 172 2.16 11.67 16.30
CA TRP A 172 3.49 11.17 15.96
C TRP A 172 4.51 12.28 15.64
N GLY A 173 4.07 13.55 15.61
CA GLY A 173 4.93 14.69 15.30
C GLY A 173 5.45 14.70 13.85
N VAL A 174 4.76 14.00 12.94
CA VAL A 174 5.06 14.01 11.51
C VAL A 174 3.76 14.13 10.71
N ARG A 175 3.70 15.13 9.82
CA ARG A 175 2.57 15.30 8.91
C ARG A 175 2.76 14.40 7.68
N PRO A 176 1.87 13.43 7.43
CA PRO A 176 1.90 12.65 6.20
C PRO A 176 1.69 13.53 4.97
N GLN A 177 2.33 13.17 3.87
CA GLN A 177 1.99 13.75 2.58
C GLN A 177 0.58 13.28 2.16
N VAL A 178 -0.30 14.22 1.80
CA VAL A 178 -1.64 13.91 1.29
C VAL A 178 -1.61 13.97 -0.23
N VAL A 179 -2.08 12.92 -0.89
CA VAL A 179 -2.09 12.82 -2.35
C VAL A 179 -3.41 12.26 -2.87
N ILE A 180 -3.77 12.61 -4.10
CA ILE A 180 -4.93 12.04 -4.78
C ILE A 180 -4.60 10.66 -5.37
N MET A 181 -5.53 9.72 -5.27
CA MET A 181 -5.38 8.37 -5.81
C MET A 181 -5.46 8.38 -7.32
N GLY A 182 -4.56 7.65 -7.98
CA GLY A 182 -4.58 7.48 -9.43
C GLY A 182 -5.87 6.80 -9.92
N PRO A 183 -6.32 7.10 -11.16
CA PRO A 183 -7.65 6.72 -11.65
C PRO A 183 -7.88 5.22 -11.74
N VAL A 184 -6.84 4.42 -12.01
CA VAL A 184 -6.96 2.95 -12.13
C VAL A 184 -7.43 2.34 -10.81
N ILE A 185 -6.75 2.64 -9.71
CA ILE A 185 -7.15 2.13 -8.38
C ILE A 185 -8.39 2.87 -7.88
N GLY A 186 -8.51 4.16 -8.15
CA GLY A 186 -9.70 4.94 -7.83
C GLY A 186 -11.00 4.32 -8.35
N ALA A 187 -10.99 3.79 -9.59
CA ALA A 187 -12.13 3.07 -10.17
C ALA A 187 -12.52 1.78 -9.41
N HIS A 188 -11.56 1.15 -8.72
CA HIS A 188 -11.81 -0.06 -7.91
C HIS A 188 -12.29 0.25 -6.49
N VAL A 189 -11.82 1.34 -5.87
CA VAL A 189 -12.17 1.67 -4.48
C VAL A 189 -13.32 2.66 -4.37
N GLY A 190 -13.62 3.38 -5.45
CA GLY A 190 -14.69 4.38 -5.54
C GLY A 190 -14.37 5.70 -4.82
N PRO A 191 -15.25 6.71 -4.96
CA PRO A 191 -15.09 8.00 -4.32
C PRO A 191 -15.24 7.93 -2.79
N GLY A 192 -14.66 8.90 -2.09
CA GLY A 192 -14.77 9.04 -0.65
C GLY A 192 -13.83 8.14 0.17
N SER A 193 -12.98 7.33 -0.49
CA SER A 193 -12.03 6.44 0.19
C SER A 193 -10.82 7.20 0.71
N VAL A 194 -10.26 6.75 1.84
CA VAL A 194 -9.01 7.24 2.42
C VAL A 194 -8.12 6.05 2.75
N SER A 195 -6.83 6.15 2.47
CA SER A 195 -5.85 5.13 2.84
C SER A 195 -4.61 5.78 3.43
N CYS A 196 -4.02 5.14 4.44
CA CYS A 196 -2.77 5.56 5.04
C CYS A 196 -1.73 4.45 4.92
N GLY A 197 -0.55 4.79 4.41
CA GLY A 197 0.60 3.90 4.41
C GLY A 197 1.77 4.52 5.17
N TRP A 198 2.57 3.68 5.81
CA TRP A 198 3.78 4.11 6.53
C TRP A 198 4.84 3.04 6.53
N LEU A 199 6.09 3.47 6.62
CA LEU A 199 7.23 2.57 6.79
C LEU A 199 7.40 2.27 8.29
N SER A 200 7.33 0.99 8.64
CA SER A 200 7.35 0.52 10.03
C SER A 200 8.67 -0.15 10.39
N THR A 201 8.96 -0.19 11.69
CA THR A 201 10.03 -1.04 12.25
C THR A 201 9.67 -2.52 12.21
N LYS A 202 8.38 -2.87 12.07
CA LYS A 202 7.85 -4.25 12.05
C LYS A 202 7.37 -4.65 10.68
N THR A 203 7.48 -5.94 10.38
CA THR A 203 6.90 -6.53 9.17
C THR A 203 5.40 -6.78 9.32
N ARG A 204 4.68 -6.91 8.21
CA ARG A 204 3.27 -7.32 8.20
C ARG A 204 3.06 -8.69 8.84
N LYS A 205 4.02 -9.61 8.71
CA LYS A 205 3.98 -10.93 9.32
C LYS A 205 3.91 -10.86 10.85
N GLU A 206 4.68 -9.95 11.46
CA GLU A 206 4.69 -9.75 12.92
C GLU A 206 3.37 -9.16 13.44
N LEU A 207 2.64 -8.44 12.59
CA LEU A 207 1.39 -7.78 12.99
C LEU A 207 0.15 -8.62 12.75
N THR A 208 0.10 -9.33 11.63
CA THR A 208 -1.11 -10.03 11.20
C THR A 208 -1.04 -11.54 11.40
N GLY A 209 0.15 -12.07 11.72
CA GLY A 209 0.37 -13.51 11.85
C GLY A 209 0.18 -14.29 10.53
N CYS A 210 0.11 -13.56 9.40
CA CYS A 210 -0.21 -14.12 8.08
C CYS A 210 0.88 -13.78 7.08
#